data_e02a19209883dca575435223e3388d46
#
_entry.id   e02a19209883dca575435223e3388d46
#
_cell.length_a   1.000
_cell.length_b   1.000
_cell.length_c   1.000
_cell.angle_alpha   90.00
_cell.angle_beta   90.00
_cell.angle_gamma   90.00
#
_symmetry.space_group_name_H-M   'P 1'
#
loop_
_entity.id
_entity.type
_entity.pdbx_description
1 polymer ?
#
loop_
_entity_poly.entity_id
_entity_poly.type
_entity_poly.pdbx_seq_one_letter_code
_entity_poly.pdbx_strand_id
1 'polypeptide(L)'
;MRSREADFATAVALYREWNERINVVSRKDIDALYGHHILHSLAIARYLELHYPAGVWDGASVLDLGTGGGFPGIPLAMEYPDTSFTLCDSVGKKLTVAGAVAAGLSLGNVRCMNARAEALGESFDWVVTRAVATLSKLFPWVKGKFRHGIICLKGGDVHSEISDFCRKYAYPPSSIRVWSISEWLKDDYFEEKFVIEVGKY
;
A
#
# COMPACT_ATOMS: atom_id res chain seq x y z
N MET A 1 25.79 6.43 -7.17
CA MET A 1 24.52 5.85 -6.69
C MET A 1 24.22 6.45 -5.33
N ARG A 2 23.07 7.09 -5.14
CA ARG A 2 22.60 7.48 -3.80
C ARG A 2 22.31 6.20 -3.01
N SER A 3 22.57 6.20 -1.71
CA SER A 3 22.14 5.07 -0.88
C SER A 3 20.62 5.08 -0.74
N ARG A 4 19.96 3.92 -0.61
CA ARG A 4 18.49 3.82 -0.36
C ARG A 4 18.05 4.68 0.83
N GLU A 5 18.87 4.76 1.87
CA GLU A 5 18.62 5.62 3.04
C GLU A 5 18.52 7.10 2.68
N ALA A 6 19.37 7.59 1.78
CA ALA A 6 19.33 8.98 1.32
C ALA A 6 18.06 9.28 0.51
N ASP A 7 17.54 8.30 -0.23
CA ASP A 7 16.31 8.44 -0.99
C ASP A 7 15.08 8.49 -0.06
N PHE A 8 15.04 7.68 0.99
CA PHE A 8 13.97 7.76 2.00
C PHE A 8 14.03 9.05 2.82
N ALA A 9 15.21 9.55 3.15
CA ALA A 9 15.37 10.86 3.81
C ALA A 9 14.84 11.99 2.91
N THR A 10 15.09 11.91 1.59
CA THR A 10 14.53 12.85 0.61
C THR A 10 12.99 12.75 0.56
N ALA A 11 12.43 11.54 0.58
CA ALA A 11 10.99 11.34 0.63
C ALA A 11 10.37 12.00 1.87
N VAL A 12 10.96 11.81 3.05
CA VAL A 12 10.50 12.44 4.31
C VAL A 12 10.49 13.96 4.19
N ALA A 13 11.55 14.56 3.63
CA ALA A 13 11.64 16.01 3.46
C ALA A 13 10.54 16.53 2.52
N LEU A 14 10.31 15.86 1.38
CA LEU A 14 9.26 16.22 0.43
C LEU A 14 7.87 16.11 1.06
N TYR A 15 7.59 15.03 1.78
CA TYR A 15 6.30 14.88 2.47
C TYR A 15 6.08 15.96 3.52
N ARG A 16 7.09 16.35 4.31
CA ARG A 16 6.97 17.43 5.29
C ARG A 16 6.63 18.74 4.61
N GLU A 17 7.34 19.11 3.55
CA GLU A 17 7.08 20.33 2.77
C GLU A 17 5.65 20.35 2.21
N TRP A 18 5.22 19.27 1.55
CA TRP A 18 3.89 19.20 0.95
C TRP A 18 2.77 19.14 1.98
N ASN A 19 3.00 18.51 3.14
CA ASN A 19 2.00 18.39 4.20
C ASN A 19 1.65 19.73 4.86
N GLU A 20 2.53 20.74 4.77
CA GLU A 20 2.22 22.11 5.18
C GLU A 20 1.11 22.74 4.33
N ARG A 21 1.01 22.34 3.06
CA ARG A 21 0.07 22.88 2.07
C ARG A 21 -1.19 22.00 1.95
N ILE A 22 -0.99 20.69 1.92
CA ILE A 22 -2.06 19.70 1.75
C ILE A 22 -1.84 18.59 2.78
N ASN A 23 -2.72 18.51 3.77
CA ASN A 23 -2.62 17.53 4.85
C ASN A 23 -2.93 16.10 4.33
N VAL A 24 -1.91 15.29 4.11
CA VAL A 24 -2.00 13.87 3.74
C VAL A 24 -1.59 12.94 4.87
N VAL A 25 -0.85 13.48 5.84
CA VAL A 25 -0.46 12.82 7.10
C VAL A 25 -0.91 13.72 8.25
N SER A 26 -1.47 13.16 9.32
CA SER A 26 -1.91 13.95 10.45
C SER A 26 -0.75 14.75 11.04
N ARG A 27 -1.05 15.95 11.57
CA ARG A 27 -0.02 16.81 12.21
C ARG A 27 0.67 16.13 13.39
N LYS A 28 -0.03 15.21 14.07
CA LYS A 28 0.51 14.45 15.21
C LYS A 28 1.45 13.33 14.77
N ASP A 29 1.35 12.90 13.52
CA ASP A 29 2.04 11.74 12.98
C ASP A 29 3.17 12.10 11.99
N ILE A 30 3.28 13.39 11.65
CA ILE A 30 4.28 13.84 10.65
C ILE A 30 5.72 13.64 11.14
N ASP A 31 5.97 13.70 12.44
CA ASP A 31 7.29 13.45 13.01
C ASP A 31 7.64 11.95 13.01
N ALA A 32 6.63 11.08 13.04
CA ALA A 32 6.76 9.63 12.92
C ALA A 32 6.62 9.14 11.46
N LEU A 33 6.65 10.03 10.45
CA LEU A 33 6.41 9.71 9.05
C LEU A 33 7.24 8.52 8.56
N TYR A 34 8.51 8.47 8.89
CA TYR A 34 9.38 7.36 8.47
C TYR A 34 8.91 6.03 9.06
N GLY A 35 8.68 5.97 10.37
CA GLY A 35 8.23 4.75 11.05
C GLY A 35 6.81 4.36 10.64
N HIS A 36 5.86 5.26 10.87
CA HIS A 36 4.43 4.95 10.76
C HIS A 36 3.89 4.93 9.34
N HIS A 37 4.62 5.48 8.36
CA HIS A 37 4.14 5.51 6.97
C HIS A 37 5.10 4.81 6.01
N ILE A 38 6.40 5.13 6.02
CA ILE A 38 7.36 4.51 5.10
C ILE A 38 7.64 3.06 5.51
N LEU A 39 8.11 2.80 6.74
CA LEU A 39 8.38 1.42 7.20
C LEU A 39 7.11 0.58 7.23
N HIS A 40 5.96 1.15 7.63
CA HIS A 40 4.68 0.46 7.57
C HIS A 40 4.36 0.02 6.13
N SER A 41 4.61 0.85 5.12
CA SER A 41 4.41 0.49 3.71
C SER A 41 5.37 -0.60 3.26
N LEU A 42 6.65 -0.52 3.68
CA LEU A 42 7.68 -1.51 3.38
C LEU A 42 7.45 -2.87 4.09
N ALA A 43 6.53 -2.96 5.03
CA ALA A 43 6.10 -4.24 5.58
C ALA A 43 5.52 -5.17 4.50
N ILE A 44 4.94 -4.63 3.42
CA ILE A 44 4.54 -5.42 2.24
C ILE A 44 5.78 -6.00 1.54
N ALA A 45 6.83 -5.21 1.34
CA ALA A 45 8.07 -5.68 0.75
C ALA A 45 8.69 -6.81 1.58
N ARG A 46 8.76 -6.61 2.91
CA ARG A 46 9.25 -7.64 3.82
C ARG A 46 8.40 -8.91 3.80
N TYR A 47 7.08 -8.78 3.73
CA TYR A 47 6.17 -9.91 3.58
C TYR A 47 6.44 -10.69 2.28
N LEU A 48 6.64 -9.99 1.16
CA LEU A 48 6.96 -10.64 -0.12
C LEU A 48 8.30 -11.39 -0.09
N GLU A 49 9.33 -10.80 0.52
CA GLU A 49 10.63 -11.46 0.71
C GLU A 49 10.53 -12.78 1.49
N LEU A 50 9.62 -12.85 2.48
CA LEU A 50 9.46 -14.03 3.33
C LEU A 50 8.63 -15.14 2.66
N HIS A 51 7.69 -14.78 1.79
CA HIS A 51 6.66 -15.72 1.30
C HIS A 51 6.71 -15.99 -0.18
N TYR A 52 7.53 -15.25 -0.94
CA TYR A 52 7.61 -15.36 -2.40
C TYR A 52 9.06 -15.47 -2.89
N PRO A 53 9.30 -16.05 -4.08
CA PRO A 53 10.60 -15.97 -4.71
C PRO A 53 11.02 -14.51 -4.97
N ALA A 54 12.33 -14.27 -4.97
CA ALA A 54 12.88 -12.98 -5.39
C ALA A 54 12.35 -12.60 -6.79
N GLY A 55 12.07 -11.31 -6.99
CA GLY A 55 11.56 -10.81 -8.27
C GLY A 55 10.08 -11.11 -8.54
N VAL A 56 9.29 -11.53 -7.54
CA VAL A 56 7.85 -11.80 -7.72
C VAL A 56 7.06 -10.63 -8.31
N TRP A 57 7.54 -9.42 -8.14
CA TRP A 57 6.93 -8.21 -8.71
C TRP A 57 7.67 -7.63 -9.91
N ASP A 58 8.78 -8.23 -10.37
CA ASP A 58 9.51 -7.73 -11.54
C ASP A 58 8.62 -7.73 -12.78
N GLY A 59 8.47 -6.56 -13.40
CA GLY A 59 7.57 -6.34 -14.53
C GLY A 59 6.07 -6.36 -14.20
N ALA A 60 5.69 -6.55 -12.93
CA ALA A 60 4.30 -6.59 -12.53
C ALA A 60 3.65 -5.19 -12.54
N SER A 61 2.32 -5.18 -12.63
CA SER A 61 1.46 -4.00 -12.46
C SER A 61 0.76 -4.04 -11.10
N VAL A 62 0.92 -2.98 -10.30
CA VAL A 62 0.34 -2.87 -8.96
C VAL A 62 -0.58 -1.66 -8.87
N LEU A 63 -1.81 -1.88 -8.42
CA LEU A 63 -2.75 -0.80 -8.07
C LEU A 63 -2.62 -0.50 -6.57
N ASP A 64 -2.25 0.73 -6.22
CA ASP A 64 -2.41 1.24 -4.85
C ASP A 64 -3.77 1.93 -4.75
N LEU A 65 -4.72 1.25 -4.13
CA LEU A 65 -6.09 1.71 -4.02
C LEU A 65 -6.30 2.54 -2.76
N GLY A 66 -6.81 3.77 -2.95
CA GLY A 66 -6.97 4.73 -1.88
C GLY A 66 -5.62 5.20 -1.34
N THR A 67 -4.70 5.44 -2.25
CA THR A 67 -3.29 5.78 -1.96
C THR A 67 -3.12 7.00 -1.05
N GLY A 68 -4.12 7.89 -1.03
CA GLY A 68 -3.99 9.15 -0.30
C GLY A 68 -2.81 9.98 -0.80
N GLY A 69 -1.88 10.28 0.08
CA GLY A 69 -0.62 10.96 -0.26
C GLY A 69 0.45 10.07 -0.90
N GLY A 70 0.14 8.83 -1.28
CA GLY A 70 1.09 7.91 -1.90
C GLY A 70 1.51 6.73 -1.03
N PHE A 71 0.69 6.34 -0.04
CA PHE A 71 0.99 5.22 0.86
C PHE A 71 0.00 4.06 0.70
N PRO A 72 0.47 2.82 0.44
CA PRO A 72 1.85 2.37 0.48
C PRO A 72 2.64 2.52 -0.85
N GLY A 73 2.05 3.02 -1.93
CA GLY A 73 2.58 2.94 -3.28
C GLY A 73 3.94 3.61 -3.50
N ILE A 74 4.19 4.82 -2.96
CA ILE A 74 5.48 5.51 -3.15
C ILE A 74 6.65 4.76 -2.51
N PRO A 75 6.61 4.34 -1.23
CA PRO A 75 7.68 3.53 -0.64
C PRO A 75 7.92 2.21 -1.39
N LEU A 76 6.85 1.57 -1.87
CA LEU A 76 6.96 0.35 -2.66
C LEU A 76 7.55 0.60 -4.05
N ALA A 77 7.21 1.71 -4.71
CA ALA A 77 7.79 2.08 -6.00
C ALA A 77 9.28 2.39 -5.92
N MET A 78 9.75 2.92 -4.77
CA MET A 78 11.18 3.11 -4.50
C MET A 78 11.90 1.77 -4.32
N GLU A 79 11.24 0.77 -3.73
CA GLU A 79 11.81 -0.56 -3.48
C GLU A 79 11.81 -1.44 -4.72
N TYR A 80 10.79 -1.32 -5.59
CA TYR A 80 10.58 -2.13 -6.78
C TYR A 80 10.61 -1.28 -8.06
N PRO A 81 11.79 -0.88 -8.55
CA PRO A 81 11.92 0.02 -9.72
C PRO A 81 11.39 -0.60 -11.03
N ASP A 82 11.40 -1.92 -11.14
CA ASP A 82 10.93 -2.66 -12.33
C ASP A 82 9.43 -2.99 -12.28
N THR A 83 8.71 -2.56 -11.23
CA THR A 83 7.27 -2.74 -11.04
C THR A 83 6.54 -1.45 -11.37
N SER A 84 5.45 -1.52 -12.13
CA SER A 84 4.61 -0.36 -12.48
C SER A 84 3.54 -0.12 -11.43
N PHE A 85 3.53 1.06 -10.81
CA PHE A 85 2.56 1.44 -9.78
C PHE A 85 1.53 2.43 -10.31
N THR A 86 0.23 2.12 -10.13
CA THR A 86 -0.87 3.05 -10.34
C THR A 86 -1.42 3.49 -8.98
N LEU A 87 -1.20 4.75 -8.61
CA LEU A 87 -1.69 5.34 -7.37
C LEU A 87 -3.09 5.91 -7.63
N CYS A 88 -4.11 5.27 -7.07
CA CYS A 88 -5.51 5.63 -7.29
C CYS A 88 -6.15 6.20 -6.03
N ASP A 89 -6.75 7.37 -6.14
CA ASP A 89 -7.58 7.98 -5.08
C ASP A 89 -8.69 8.82 -5.71
N SER A 90 -9.84 8.90 -5.06
CA SER A 90 -10.95 9.77 -5.48
C SER A 90 -10.74 11.23 -5.10
N VAL A 91 -9.79 11.53 -4.22
CA VAL A 91 -9.47 12.88 -3.73
C VAL A 91 -8.27 13.44 -4.46
N GLY A 92 -8.49 14.18 -5.54
CA GLY A 92 -7.44 14.72 -6.41
C GLY A 92 -6.35 15.54 -5.69
N LYS A 93 -6.71 16.30 -4.65
CA LYS A 93 -5.73 17.07 -3.85
C LYS A 93 -4.66 16.17 -3.21
N LYS A 94 -5.03 14.98 -2.77
CA LYS A 94 -4.06 14.03 -2.18
C LYS A 94 -3.11 13.49 -3.25
N LEU A 95 -3.62 13.18 -4.43
CA LEU A 95 -2.82 12.75 -5.58
C LEU A 95 -1.84 13.82 -6.06
N THR A 96 -2.16 15.12 -5.89
CA THR A 96 -1.20 16.20 -6.17
C THR A 96 0.07 16.01 -5.33
N VAL A 97 -0.08 15.66 -4.05
CA VAL A 97 1.07 15.38 -3.17
C VAL A 97 1.81 14.13 -3.63
N ALA A 98 1.09 13.03 -3.86
CA ALA A 98 1.71 11.78 -4.32
C ALA A 98 2.50 11.97 -5.63
N GLY A 99 1.92 12.68 -6.61
CA GLY A 99 2.59 12.99 -7.87
C GLY A 99 3.81 13.88 -7.71
N ALA A 100 3.74 14.90 -6.84
CA ALA A 100 4.86 15.78 -6.56
C ALA A 100 6.02 15.08 -5.86
N VAL A 101 5.71 14.20 -4.89
CA VAL A 101 6.72 13.39 -4.21
C VAL A 101 7.35 12.39 -5.20
N ALA A 102 6.55 11.70 -6.03
CA ALA A 102 7.06 10.80 -7.06
C ALA A 102 8.01 11.52 -8.03
N ALA A 103 7.62 12.72 -8.50
CA ALA A 103 8.45 13.56 -9.38
C ALA A 103 9.75 14.01 -8.67
N GLY A 104 9.67 14.46 -7.42
CA GLY A 104 10.83 14.86 -6.64
C GLY A 104 11.83 13.73 -6.36
N LEU A 105 11.33 12.50 -6.31
CA LEU A 105 12.14 11.28 -6.17
C LEU A 105 12.56 10.69 -7.53
N SER A 106 12.14 11.28 -8.65
CA SER A 106 12.41 10.79 -10.01
C SER A 106 11.89 9.37 -10.26
N LEU A 107 10.75 9.01 -9.69
CA LEU A 107 10.13 7.68 -9.86
C LEU A 107 9.44 7.59 -11.22
N GLY A 108 10.09 6.96 -12.20
CA GLY A 108 9.54 6.74 -13.54
C GLY A 108 8.50 5.61 -13.63
N ASN A 109 8.36 4.82 -12.57
CA ASN A 109 7.47 3.67 -12.48
C ASN A 109 6.14 3.95 -11.78
N VAL A 110 5.80 5.24 -11.57
CA VAL A 110 4.58 5.67 -10.86
C VAL A 110 3.69 6.49 -11.80
N ARG A 111 2.40 6.18 -11.83
CA ARG A 111 1.36 7.05 -12.38
C ARG A 111 0.25 7.30 -11.37
N CYS A 112 -0.30 8.52 -11.36
CA CYS A 112 -1.43 8.89 -10.51
C CYS A 112 -2.73 8.82 -11.33
N MET A 113 -3.80 8.31 -10.70
CA MET A 113 -5.12 8.18 -11.30
C MET A 113 -6.20 8.71 -10.36
N ASN A 114 -6.83 9.82 -10.73
CA ASN A 114 -7.95 10.36 -9.96
C ASN A 114 -9.25 9.67 -10.40
N ALA A 115 -9.61 8.59 -9.71
CA ALA A 115 -10.79 7.79 -10.00
C ALA A 115 -11.31 7.09 -8.73
N ARG A 116 -12.56 6.65 -8.80
CA ARG A 116 -13.08 5.63 -7.88
C ARG A 116 -12.70 4.25 -8.39
N ALA A 117 -12.45 3.31 -7.47
CA ALA A 117 -12.04 1.94 -7.82
C ALA A 117 -13.02 1.25 -8.76
N GLU A 118 -14.31 1.47 -8.57
CA GLU A 118 -15.36 0.87 -9.37
C GLU A 118 -15.29 1.29 -10.84
N ALA A 119 -14.81 2.50 -11.12
CA ALA A 119 -14.70 3.08 -12.45
C ALA A 119 -13.46 2.61 -13.23
N LEU A 120 -12.54 1.88 -12.59
CA LEU A 120 -11.34 1.37 -13.25
C LEU A 120 -11.69 0.28 -14.25
N GLY A 121 -11.37 0.51 -15.53
CA GLY A 121 -11.61 -0.45 -16.63
C GLY A 121 -10.45 -1.43 -16.85
N GLU A 122 -9.34 -1.27 -16.16
CA GLU A 122 -8.13 -2.09 -16.30
C GLU A 122 -7.96 -3.07 -15.13
N SER A 123 -7.16 -4.11 -15.35
CA SER A 123 -6.79 -5.08 -14.32
C SER A 123 -5.27 -5.05 -14.08
N PHE A 124 -4.89 -5.35 -12.86
CA PHE A 124 -3.52 -5.31 -12.36
C PHE A 124 -3.08 -6.72 -11.94
N ASP A 125 -1.78 -6.92 -11.79
CA ASP A 125 -1.28 -8.18 -11.24
C ASP A 125 -1.62 -8.26 -9.76
N TRP A 126 -1.40 -7.16 -9.03
CA TRP A 126 -1.69 -7.04 -7.62
C TRP A 126 -2.46 -5.76 -7.28
N VAL A 127 -3.22 -5.81 -6.21
CA VAL A 127 -3.79 -4.62 -5.56
C VAL A 127 -3.18 -4.49 -4.18
N VAL A 128 -2.67 -3.32 -3.85
CA VAL A 128 -2.25 -2.97 -2.48
C VAL A 128 -3.16 -1.88 -1.93
N THR A 129 -3.35 -1.86 -0.61
CA THR A 129 -4.15 -0.80 0.02
C THR A 129 -3.80 -0.66 1.49
N ARG A 130 -4.03 0.54 2.05
CA ARG A 130 -3.88 0.83 3.48
C ARG A 130 -5.09 1.59 4.00
N ALA A 131 -5.71 1.09 5.07
CA ALA A 131 -6.75 1.78 5.86
C ALA A 131 -7.95 2.36 5.07
N VAL A 132 -8.33 1.78 3.92
CA VAL A 132 -9.40 2.32 3.06
C VAL A 132 -10.77 1.83 3.53
N ALA A 133 -10.94 0.52 3.76
CA ALA A 133 -12.20 -0.09 4.14
C ALA A 133 -11.97 -1.50 4.70
N THR A 134 -13.02 -2.11 5.26
CA THR A 134 -13.00 -3.55 5.58
C THR A 134 -12.90 -4.38 4.30
N LEU A 135 -12.36 -5.61 4.40
CA LEU A 135 -12.24 -6.55 3.26
C LEU A 135 -13.60 -6.75 2.57
N SER A 136 -14.67 -6.86 3.36
CA SER A 136 -16.03 -7.03 2.84
C SER A 136 -16.57 -5.83 2.05
N LYS A 137 -16.05 -4.64 2.26
CA LYS A 137 -16.37 -3.42 1.49
C LYS A 137 -15.42 -3.20 0.33
N LEU A 138 -14.14 -3.53 0.52
CA LEU A 138 -13.08 -3.38 -0.47
C LEU A 138 -13.26 -4.34 -1.66
N PHE A 139 -13.55 -5.61 -1.36
CA PHE A 139 -13.55 -6.68 -2.35
C PHE A 139 -14.45 -6.41 -3.57
N PRO A 140 -15.70 -5.93 -3.44
CA PRO A 140 -16.54 -5.58 -4.60
C PRO A 140 -15.90 -4.55 -5.52
N TRP A 141 -15.12 -3.62 -4.99
CA TRP A 141 -14.48 -2.56 -5.79
C TRP A 141 -13.37 -3.09 -6.70
N VAL A 142 -12.69 -4.17 -6.26
CA VAL A 142 -11.51 -4.71 -6.94
C VAL A 142 -11.73 -6.11 -7.52
N LYS A 143 -12.89 -6.72 -7.27
CA LYS A 143 -13.23 -8.04 -7.83
C LYS A 143 -13.12 -8.01 -9.36
N GLY A 144 -12.30 -8.91 -9.92
CA GLY A 144 -12.02 -8.98 -11.36
C GLY A 144 -10.95 -8.00 -11.85
N LYS A 145 -10.37 -7.18 -10.96
CA LYS A 145 -9.33 -6.18 -11.31
C LYS A 145 -7.93 -6.58 -10.87
N PHE A 146 -7.74 -7.77 -10.33
CA PHE A 146 -6.42 -8.33 -9.99
C PHE A 146 -6.27 -9.75 -10.54
N ARG A 147 -5.02 -10.12 -10.83
CA ARG A 147 -4.67 -11.45 -11.37
C ARG A 147 -4.20 -12.40 -10.28
N HIS A 148 -3.44 -11.91 -9.30
CA HIS A 148 -2.84 -12.73 -8.24
C HIS A 148 -3.49 -12.54 -6.89
N GLY A 149 -3.61 -11.31 -6.41
CA GLY A 149 -4.18 -11.07 -5.09
C GLY A 149 -4.27 -9.60 -4.69
N ILE A 150 -4.79 -9.43 -3.48
CA ILE A 150 -4.88 -8.13 -2.79
C ILE A 150 -4.00 -8.22 -1.55
N ILE A 151 -3.13 -7.24 -1.31
CA ILE A 151 -2.34 -7.13 -0.09
C ILE A 151 -2.77 -5.88 0.69
N CYS A 152 -3.26 -6.08 1.89
CA CYS A 152 -3.80 -5.02 2.73
C CYS A 152 -2.92 -4.78 3.96
N LEU A 153 -2.62 -3.52 4.26
CA LEU A 153 -2.11 -3.12 5.57
C LEU A 153 -3.30 -2.80 6.48
N LYS A 154 -3.44 -3.56 7.54
CA LYS A 154 -4.58 -3.52 8.46
C LYS A 154 -4.14 -3.42 9.92
N GLY A 155 -5.05 -3.01 10.80
CA GLY A 155 -4.86 -3.00 12.24
C GLY A 155 -6.10 -3.41 13.00
N GLY A 156 -5.94 -3.77 14.27
CA GLY A 156 -7.02 -4.19 15.17
C GLY A 156 -7.44 -5.65 14.95
N ASP A 157 -8.72 -5.97 15.22
CA ASP A 157 -9.24 -7.35 15.10
C ASP A 157 -9.43 -7.80 13.64
N VAL A 158 -8.32 -8.19 13.03
CA VAL A 158 -8.30 -8.68 11.65
C VAL A 158 -8.93 -10.06 11.50
N HIS A 159 -8.96 -10.87 12.55
CA HIS A 159 -9.53 -12.23 12.50
C HIS A 159 -11.05 -12.21 12.34
N SER A 160 -11.72 -11.30 13.08
CA SER A 160 -13.15 -11.07 12.93
C SER A 160 -13.48 -10.55 11.52
N GLU A 161 -12.71 -9.58 11.02
CA GLU A 161 -12.88 -9.02 9.67
C GLU A 161 -12.73 -10.09 8.57
N ILE A 162 -11.75 -10.98 8.69
CA ILE A 162 -11.52 -12.09 7.74
C ILE A 162 -12.66 -13.09 7.81
N SER A 163 -13.11 -13.48 9.02
CA SER A 163 -14.23 -14.40 9.20
C SER A 163 -15.50 -13.88 8.52
N ASP A 164 -15.83 -12.61 8.72
CA ASP A 164 -16.98 -11.94 8.10
C ASP A 164 -16.86 -11.90 6.58
N PHE A 165 -15.65 -11.63 6.07
CA PHE A 165 -15.37 -11.62 4.63
C PHE A 165 -15.55 -13.02 4.02
N CYS A 166 -14.95 -14.04 4.62
CA CYS A 166 -15.06 -15.44 4.15
C CYS A 166 -16.50 -15.90 4.12
N ARG A 167 -17.27 -15.62 5.19
CA ARG A 167 -18.69 -15.97 5.27
C ARG A 167 -19.52 -15.25 4.21
N LYS A 168 -19.29 -13.95 4.02
CA LYS A 168 -20.07 -13.13 3.10
C LYS A 168 -19.89 -13.52 1.63
N TYR A 169 -18.67 -13.88 1.25
CA TYR A 169 -18.32 -14.14 -0.15
C TYR A 169 -18.07 -15.61 -0.45
N ALA A 170 -18.31 -16.51 0.50
CA ALA A 170 -17.93 -17.94 0.42
C ALA A 170 -16.45 -18.09 0.00
N TYR A 171 -15.60 -17.18 0.51
CA TYR A 171 -14.18 -17.15 0.16
C TYR A 171 -13.41 -18.19 0.98
N PRO A 172 -12.56 -19.04 0.36
CA PRO A 172 -11.86 -20.08 1.10
C PRO A 172 -10.82 -19.46 2.04
N PRO A 173 -10.88 -19.76 3.36
CA PRO A 173 -9.90 -19.23 4.32
C PRO A 173 -8.45 -19.58 3.97
N SER A 174 -8.22 -20.72 3.29
CA SER A 174 -6.90 -21.14 2.81
C SER A 174 -6.26 -20.20 1.78
N SER A 175 -7.05 -19.33 1.15
CA SER A 175 -6.56 -18.30 0.22
C SER A 175 -6.21 -16.99 0.93
N ILE A 176 -6.28 -16.94 2.27
CA ILE A 176 -5.95 -15.75 3.04
C ILE A 176 -4.74 -16.04 3.92
N ARG A 177 -3.75 -15.17 3.86
CA ARG A 177 -2.58 -15.19 4.73
C ARG A 177 -2.56 -13.93 5.59
N VAL A 178 -2.14 -14.08 6.83
CA VAL A 178 -1.97 -12.99 7.79
C VAL A 178 -0.56 -13.06 8.35
N TRP A 179 0.13 -11.93 8.35
CA TRP A 179 1.44 -11.79 8.94
C TRP A 179 1.48 -10.57 9.85
N SER A 180 1.96 -10.75 11.09
CA SER A 180 2.10 -9.67 12.06
C SER A 180 3.33 -8.83 11.75
N ILE A 181 3.16 -7.52 11.60
CA ILE A 181 4.28 -6.60 11.33
C ILE A 181 5.22 -6.52 12.52
N SER A 182 4.74 -6.76 13.74
CA SER A 182 5.56 -6.83 14.96
C SER A 182 6.57 -7.98 14.97
N GLU A 183 6.46 -8.95 14.07
CA GLU A 183 7.52 -9.95 13.87
C GLU A 183 8.81 -9.31 13.33
N TRP A 184 8.67 -8.23 12.57
CA TRP A 184 9.78 -7.50 11.96
C TRP A 184 10.10 -6.19 12.70
N LEU A 185 9.10 -5.34 12.95
CA LEU A 185 9.27 -4.03 13.60
C LEU A 185 8.84 -4.11 15.06
N LYS A 186 9.79 -3.90 15.98
CA LYS A 186 9.61 -4.07 17.44
C LYS A 186 9.17 -2.77 18.14
N ASP A 187 8.34 -1.99 17.51
CA ASP A 187 7.75 -0.77 18.04
C ASP A 187 6.28 -1.02 18.40
N ASP A 188 5.81 -0.51 19.52
CA ASP A 188 4.44 -0.66 20.04
C ASP A 188 3.37 -0.26 19.02
N TYR A 189 3.71 0.69 18.13
CA TYR A 189 2.83 1.07 17.02
C TYR A 189 2.44 -0.11 16.12
N PHE A 190 3.30 -1.13 16.02
CA PHE A 190 3.07 -2.28 15.14
C PHE A 190 2.49 -3.51 15.83
N GLU A 191 2.23 -3.49 17.14
CA GLU A 191 1.70 -4.64 17.88
C GLU A 191 0.42 -5.22 17.27
N GLU A 192 -0.49 -4.32 16.86
CA GLU A 192 -1.76 -4.71 16.21
C GLU A 192 -1.80 -4.32 14.73
N LYS A 193 -0.68 -4.43 14.01
CA LYS A 193 -0.61 -4.17 12.57
C LYS A 193 -0.25 -5.44 11.82
N PHE A 194 -0.94 -5.63 10.71
CA PHE A 194 -0.85 -6.87 9.92
C PHE A 194 -0.75 -6.57 8.43
N VAL A 195 -0.02 -7.43 7.74
CA VAL A 195 -0.17 -7.63 6.31
C VAL A 195 -1.18 -8.76 6.10
N ILE A 196 -2.24 -8.51 5.35
CA ILE A 196 -3.23 -9.51 4.96
C ILE A 196 -3.16 -9.67 3.45
N GLU A 197 -2.90 -10.87 3.01
CA GLU A 197 -3.03 -11.24 1.60
C GLU A 197 -4.34 -11.99 1.38
N VAL A 198 -5.09 -11.57 0.37
CA VAL A 198 -6.25 -12.27 -0.17
C VAL A 198 -5.87 -12.74 -1.57
N GLY A 199 -5.39 -13.98 -1.67
CA GLY A 199 -4.99 -14.60 -2.93
C GLY A 199 -6.18 -14.93 -3.82
N LYS A 200 -6.00 -14.88 -5.13
CA LYS A 200 -7.03 -15.34 -6.07
C LYS A 200 -7.24 -16.85 -5.94
N TYR A 201 -8.47 -17.30 -5.95
CA TYR A 201 -8.87 -18.71 -5.93
C TYR A 201 -9.70 -19.06 -7.16
#